data_d95d18a9366ba1eadc3d89745b10988b
#
_entry.id   d95d18a9366ba1eadc3d89745b10988b
#
_cell.length_a   1.000
_cell.length_b   1.000
_cell.length_c   1.000
_cell.angle_alpha   90.00
_cell.angle_beta   90.00
_cell.angle_gamma   90.00
#
_symmetry.space_group_name_H-M   'P 1'
#
loop_
_entity.id
_entity.type
_entity.pdbx_description
1 polymer ?
#
loop_
_entity_poly.entity_id
_entity_poly.type
_entity_poly.pdbx_seq_one_letter_code
_entity_poly.pdbx_strand_id
1 'polypeptide(L)'
;MEELPLSSSHRSLTFWGVLALVLLRLGLGWHFFKEGSKKFQGDKFTSVYFWSAAKGPWAETFKNMIPDRYGRERLGDPERMLKIWTGHKDKIASHYGFDSKQMDEAAKVVDRYRERLNVYLETNQEALSEYFLELERLEKAKKEPMREVPFRRDWIASKETELRGKMGGWVKDVGTLDQQLQTDVAALATEAQRGRGAFAKRDAWKPWQDTVVKYGITGIGVLLILGLFTRPAAFGGILFLLSVISTQPPWVYDADTQYFYYQMVEILALLVVAATAAGRFAGLDFVLHGLWTRCCSPKQAQA
;
A
#
# COMPACT_ATOMS: atom_id res chain seq x y z
N MET A 1 53.41 0.98 -25.64
CA MET A 1 52.03 1.18 -25.10
C MET A 1 52.20 1.72 -23.73
N GLU A 2 52.05 3.01 -23.61
CA GLU A 2 52.30 3.78 -22.37
C GLU A 2 51.00 3.73 -21.59
N GLU A 3 51.01 3.08 -20.41
CA GLU A 3 49.86 3.04 -19.51
C GLU A 3 49.69 4.43 -18.94
N LEU A 4 48.58 5.07 -19.35
CA LEU A 4 48.12 6.33 -18.69
C LEU A 4 47.75 6.03 -17.24
N PRO A 5 48.37 6.67 -16.24
CA PRO A 5 48.01 6.51 -14.86
C PRO A 5 46.65 7.16 -14.63
N LEU A 6 45.62 6.35 -14.32
CA LEU A 6 44.34 6.82 -13.83
C LEU A 6 44.57 7.51 -12.48
N SER A 7 44.94 8.80 -12.52
CA SER A 7 45.00 9.67 -11.37
C SER A 7 43.60 9.71 -10.72
N SER A 8 43.44 9.02 -9.59
CA SER A 8 42.27 9.14 -8.72
C SER A 8 42.30 10.48 -8.01
N SER A 9 42.10 11.57 -8.74
CA SER A 9 41.82 12.87 -8.20
C SER A 9 40.47 12.80 -7.47
N HIS A 10 40.47 12.50 -6.18
CA HIS A 10 39.33 12.76 -5.30
C HIS A 10 39.10 14.27 -5.29
N ARG A 11 38.30 14.78 -6.22
CA ARG A 11 37.82 16.17 -6.18
C ARG A 11 36.97 16.31 -4.91
N SER A 12 37.55 16.99 -3.90
CA SER A 12 36.79 17.41 -2.73
C SER A 12 35.63 18.30 -3.17
N LEU A 13 34.41 17.96 -2.72
CA LEU A 13 33.27 18.81 -2.98
C LEU A 13 33.48 20.20 -2.38
N THR A 14 33.15 21.24 -3.12
CA THR A 14 33.15 22.61 -2.60
C THR A 14 32.06 22.77 -1.53
N PHE A 15 32.20 23.76 -0.66
CA PHE A 15 31.19 24.08 0.37
C PHE A 15 29.77 24.18 -0.25
N TRP A 16 29.64 24.87 -1.36
CA TRP A 16 28.38 25.01 -2.08
C TRP A 16 27.83 23.68 -2.61
N GLY A 17 28.70 22.78 -3.05
CA GLY A 17 28.33 21.45 -3.47
C GLY A 17 27.78 20.61 -2.31
N VAL A 18 28.43 20.66 -1.15
CA VAL A 18 27.97 19.99 0.07
C VAL A 18 26.63 20.56 0.52
N LEU A 19 26.49 21.90 0.55
CA LEU A 19 25.23 22.55 0.93
C LEU A 19 24.09 22.13 0.00
N ALA A 20 24.32 22.14 -1.31
CA ALA A 20 23.32 21.70 -2.28
C ALA A 20 22.88 20.24 -2.08
N LEU A 21 23.81 19.33 -1.79
CA LEU A 21 23.50 17.92 -1.51
C LEU A 21 22.70 17.74 -0.20
N VAL A 22 23.01 18.52 0.83
CA VAL A 22 22.26 18.49 2.09
C VAL A 22 20.83 19.00 1.85
N LEU A 23 20.68 20.12 1.15
CA LEU A 23 19.36 20.68 0.82
C LEU A 23 18.54 19.72 -0.06
N LEU A 24 19.17 19.09 -1.07
CA LEU A 24 18.51 18.09 -1.93
C LEU A 24 18.00 16.90 -1.10
N ARG A 25 18.85 16.36 -0.21
CA ARG A 25 18.48 15.25 0.69
C ARG A 25 17.31 15.64 1.61
N LEU A 26 17.38 16.83 2.23
CA LEU A 26 16.33 17.32 3.11
C LEU A 26 15.02 17.57 2.35
N GLY A 27 15.09 18.12 1.15
CA GLY A 27 13.92 18.35 0.29
C GLY A 27 13.23 17.04 -0.10
N LEU A 28 14.00 16.05 -0.56
CA LEU A 28 13.47 14.72 -0.86
C LEU A 28 12.91 14.04 0.38
N GLY A 29 13.64 14.08 1.49
CA GLY A 29 13.19 13.51 2.76
C GLY A 29 11.88 14.13 3.24
N TRP A 30 11.77 15.45 3.16
CA TRP A 30 10.53 16.17 3.49
C TRP A 30 9.37 15.79 2.57
N HIS A 31 9.62 15.66 1.27
CA HIS A 31 8.59 15.24 0.31
C HIS A 31 8.05 13.84 0.66
N PHE A 32 8.92 12.85 0.84
CA PHE A 32 8.53 11.49 1.22
C PHE A 32 7.82 11.45 2.58
N PHE A 33 8.31 12.19 3.58
CA PHE A 33 7.69 12.27 4.89
C PHE A 33 6.28 12.87 4.80
N LYS A 34 6.11 13.97 4.08
CA LYS A 34 4.81 14.64 3.89
C LYS A 34 3.81 13.74 3.17
N GLU A 35 4.24 13.09 2.08
CA GLU A 35 3.39 12.17 1.32
C GLU A 35 3.05 10.90 2.13
N GLY A 36 3.98 10.40 2.94
CA GLY A 36 3.73 9.31 3.86
C GLY A 36 2.76 9.70 4.98
N SER A 37 2.99 10.83 5.65
CA SER A 37 2.17 11.30 6.77
C SER A 37 0.72 11.59 6.38
N LYS A 38 0.47 12.10 5.17
CA LYS A 38 -0.89 12.26 4.64
C LYS A 38 -1.69 10.95 4.63
N LYS A 39 -1.02 9.81 4.44
CA LYS A 39 -1.65 8.49 4.41
C LYS A 39 -2.09 7.98 5.78
N PHE A 40 -1.63 8.62 6.87
CA PHE A 40 -2.12 8.39 8.23
C PHE A 40 -3.32 9.27 8.59
N GLN A 41 -3.55 10.37 7.85
CA GLN A 41 -4.65 11.29 8.10
C GLN A 41 -5.95 10.70 7.55
N GLY A 42 -6.66 9.96 8.39
CA GLY A 42 -7.91 9.29 8.06
C GLY A 42 -7.71 7.91 7.41
N ASP A 43 -8.66 7.02 7.65
CA ASP A 43 -8.64 5.62 7.16
C ASP A 43 -8.90 5.47 5.65
N LYS A 44 -8.77 6.55 4.88
CA LYS A 44 -9.16 6.61 3.47
C LYS A 44 -8.08 6.15 2.48
N PHE A 45 -6.83 6.00 2.94
CA PHE A 45 -5.77 5.57 2.04
C PHE A 45 -5.89 4.09 1.71
N THR A 46 -5.95 3.77 0.42
CA THR A 46 -5.80 2.41 -0.09
C THR A 46 -5.07 2.41 -1.43
N SER A 47 -4.19 1.43 -1.60
CA SER A 47 -3.47 1.17 -2.85
C SER A 47 -4.39 0.63 -3.96
N VAL A 48 -5.62 0.20 -3.61
CA VAL A 48 -6.61 -0.37 -4.54
C VAL A 48 -6.90 0.58 -5.71
N TYR A 49 -7.02 1.88 -5.47
CA TYR A 49 -7.23 2.85 -6.55
C TYR A 49 -6.08 2.86 -7.55
N PHE A 50 -4.85 2.78 -7.06
CA PHE A 50 -3.64 2.75 -7.86
C PHE A 50 -3.57 1.51 -8.74
N TRP A 51 -3.79 0.34 -8.13
CA TRP A 51 -3.77 -0.93 -8.85
C TRP A 51 -4.92 -1.08 -9.82
N SER A 52 -6.08 -0.56 -9.46
CA SER A 52 -7.24 -0.60 -10.35
C SER A 52 -7.06 0.24 -11.62
N ALA A 53 -6.26 1.31 -11.54
CA ALA A 53 -5.92 2.18 -12.66
C ALA A 53 -4.70 1.69 -13.46
N ALA A 54 -4.07 0.57 -13.07
CA ALA A 54 -2.89 0.04 -13.73
C ALA A 54 -3.16 -0.30 -15.20
N LYS A 55 -2.22 0.07 -16.07
CA LYS A 55 -2.23 -0.14 -17.52
C LYS A 55 -0.94 -0.81 -17.97
N GLY A 56 -0.96 -1.42 -19.15
CA GLY A 56 0.23 -2.03 -19.76
C GLY A 56 0.52 -3.45 -19.29
N PRO A 57 1.74 -3.94 -19.49
CA PRO A 57 2.07 -5.37 -19.37
C PRO A 57 1.92 -5.93 -17.96
N TRP A 58 2.06 -5.10 -16.93
CA TRP A 58 1.93 -5.52 -15.52
C TRP A 58 0.56 -5.21 -14.90
N ALA A 59 -0.39 -4.66 -15.70
CA ALA A 59 -1.69 -4.24 -15.20
C ALA A 59 -2.44 -5.37 -14.45
N GLU A 60 -2.50 -6.57 -15.03
CA GLU A 60 -3.18 -7.69 -14.40
C GLU A 60 -2.48 -8.15 -13.10
N THR A 61 -1.15 -8.09 -13.05
CA THR A 61 -0.39 -8.39 -11.82
C THR A 61 -0.80 -7.45 -10.69
N PHE A 62 -0.87 -6.13 -10.96
CA PHE A 62 -1.30 -5.16 -9.95
C PHE A 62 -2.78 -5.33 -9.59
N LYS A 63 -3.64 -5.54 -10.57
CA LYS A 63 -5.08 -5.74 -10.34
C LYS A 63 -5.38 -7.00 -9.54
N ASN A 64 -4.56 -8.06 -9.68
CA ASN A 64 -4.68 -9.29 -8.90
C ASN A 64 -4.22 -9.13 -7.44
N MET A 65 -3.53 -8.04 -7.08
CA MET A 65 -3.24 -7.69 -5.69
C MET A 65 -4.45 -7.11 -4.95
N ILE A 66 -5.54 -6.76 -5.66
CA ILE A 66 -6.76 -6.21 -5.08
C ILE A 66 -7.54 -7.35 -4.42
N PRO A 67 -7.69 -7.35 -3.09
CA PRO A 67 -8.49 -8.36 -2.42
C PRO A 67 -9.95 -8.32 -2.90
N ASP A 68 -10.50 -9.49 -3.22
CA ASP A 68 -11.87 -9.63 -3.71
C ASP A 68 -12.25 -8.61 -4.81
N ARG A 69 -11.36 -8.51 -5.83
CA ARG A 69 -11.41 -7.51 -6.92
C ARG A 69 -12.79 -7.34 -7.56
N TYR A 70 -13.55 -8.42 -7.63
CA TYR A 70 -14.87 -8.48 -8.26
C TYR A 70 -16.00 -8.79 -7.29
N GLY A 71 -15.77 -8.69 -5.99
CA GLY A 71 -16.79 -8.90 -4.98
C GLY A 71 -17.28 -10.36 -4.86
N ARG A 72 -16.57 -11.34 -5.44
CA ARG A 72 -17.01 -12.75 -5.43
C ARG A 72 -17.12 -13.31 -4.01
N GLU A 73 -16.20 -12.96 -3.14
CA GLU A 73 -16.19 -13.45 -1.76
C GLU A 73 -17.25 -12.73 -0.91
N ARG A 74 -17.43 -11.42 -1.11
CA ARG A 74 -18.39 -10.62 -0.34
C ARG A 74 -19.84 -10.80 -0.77
N LEU A 75 -20.07 -11.00 -2.06
CA LEU A 75 -21.40 -11.01 -2.65
C LEU A 75 -21.85 -12.41 -3.10
N GLY A 76 -20.91 -13.33 -3.32
CA GLY A 76 -21.18 -14.67 -3.81
C GLY A 76 -20.90 -15.79 -2.81
N ASP A 77 -20.30 -15.50 -1.65
CA ASP A 77 -19.96 -16.50 -0.63
C ASP A 77 -20.32 -16.04 0.79
N PRO A 78 -21.59 -16.21 1.21
CA PRO A 78 -22.04 -15.84 2.56
C PRO A 78 -21.29 -16.57 3.66
N GLU A 79 -20.86 -17.82 3.45
CA GLU A 79 -20.10 -18.59 4.44
C GLU A 79 -18.69 -18.01 4.65
N ARG A 80 -18.10 -17.46 3.60
CA ARG A 80 -16.82 -16.73 3.71
C ARG A 80 -16.97 -15.49 4.59
N MET A 81 -18.06 -14.74 4.40
CA MET A 81 -18.36 -13.56 5.23
C MET A 81 -18.61 -13.95 6.69
N LEU A 82 -19.36 -15.04 6.93
CA LEU A 82 -19.61 -15.55 8.28
C LEU A 82 -18.29 -15.91 8.99
N LYS A 83 -17.36 -16.57 8.29
CA LYS A 83 -16.03 -16.89 8.85
C LYS A 83 -15.25 -15.64 9.23
N ILE A 84 -15.30 -14.59 8.41
CA ILE A 84 -14.65 -13.30 8.69
C ILE A 84 -15.27 -12.67 9.93
N TRP A 85 -16.60 -12.60 10.02
CA TRP A 85 -17.32 -12.02 11.13
C TRP A 85 -17.13 -12.76 12.45
N THR A 86 -17.08 -14.08 12.40
CA THR A 86 -16.69 -14.90 13.56
C THR A 86 -15.27 -14.55 14.04
N GLY A 87 -14.33 -14.41 13.09
CA GLY A 87 -12.98 -13.97 13.42
C GLY A 87 -12.91 -12.56 13.99
N HIS A 88 -13.77 -11.63 13.55
CA HIS A 88 -13.88 -10.28 14.16
C HIS A 88 -14.43 -10.37 15.58
N LYS A 89 -15.51 -11.13 15.81
CA LYS A 89 -16.08 -11.40 17.13
C LYS A 89 -15.01 -11.93 18.09
N ASP A 90 -14.24 -12.93 17.70
CA ASP A 90 -13.23 -13.55 18.55
C ASP A 90 -12.10 -12.57 18.92
N LYS A 91 -11.67 -11.73 17.98
CA LYS A 91 -10.66 -10.70 18.24
C LYS A 91 -11.16 -9.61 19.17
N ILE A 92 -12.41 -9.17 19.03
CA ILE A 92 -13.04 -8.18 19.91
C ILE A 92 -13.21 -8.77 21.31
N ALA A 93 -13.70 -10.00 21.40
CA ALA A 93 -13.85 -10.72 22.67
C ALA A 93 -12.52 -10.88 23.40
N SER A 94 -11.46 -11.24 22.68
CA SER A 94 -10.11 -11.35 23.25
C SER A 94 -9.57 -9.99 23.72
N HIS A 95 -9.81 -8.92 22.96
CA HIS A 95 -9.37 -7.56 23.32
C HIS A 95 -9.99 -7.09 24.63
N TYR A 96 -11.29 -7.28 24.78
CA TYR A 96 -12.02 -6.85 25.98
C TYR A 96 -12.02 -7.89 27.09
N GLY A 97 -11.66 -9.16 26.82
CA GLY A 97 -11.70 -10.25 27.79
C GLY A 97 -13.14 -10.61 28.15
N PHE A 98 -13.94 -10.97 27.14
CA PHE A 98 -15.33 -11.37 27.34
C PHE A 98 -15.45 -12.64 28.18
N ASP A 99 -16.43 -12.69 29.03
CA ASP A 99 -16.85 -13.89 29.74
C ASP A 99 -17.72 -14.81 28.86
N SER A 100 -18.07 -16.00 29.35
CA SER A 100 -18.88 -16.98 28.60
C SER A 100 -20.23 -16.40 28.20
N LYS A 101 -20.88 -15.61 29.06
CA LYS A 101 -22.18 -15.01 28.78
C LYS A 101 -22.08 -13.96 27.67
N GLN A 102 -21.03 -13.13 27.72
CA GLN A 102 -20.76 -12.14 26.66
C GLN A 102 -20.40 -12.83 25.33
N MET A 103 -19.70 -13.97 25.36
CA MET A 103 -19.41 -14.76 24.16
C MET A 103 -20.69 -15.30 23.51
N ASP A 104 -21.65 -15.78 24.31
CA ASP A 104 -22.95 -16.26 23.81
C ASP A 104 -23.75 -15.10 23.18
N GLU A 105 -23.76 -13.94 23.83
CA GLU A 105 -24.42 -12.75 23.27
C GLU A 105 -23.72 -12.27 21.98
N ALA A 106 -22.40 -12.30 21.93
CA ALA A 106 -21.65 -11.95 20.73
C ALA A 106 -21.92 -12.93 19.57
N ALA A 107 -22.13 -14.22 19.86
CA ALA A 107 -22.56 -15.19 18.84
C ALA A 107 -23.93 -14.84 18.28
N LYS A 108 -24.91 -14.49 19.11
CA LYS A 108 -26.24 -14.04 18.66
C LYS A 108 -26.17 -12.78 17.79
N VAL A 109 -25.22 -11.88 18.08
CA VAL A 109 -24.99 -10.71 17.21
C VAL A 109 -24.54 -11.17 15.83
N VAL A 110 -23.56 -12.11 15.74
CA VAL A 110 -23.11 -12.65 14.45
C VAL A 110 -24.26 -13.30 13.67
N ASP A 111 -25.10 -14.12 14.32
CA ASP A 111 -26.25 -14.77 13.70
C ASP A 111 -27.25 -13.76 13.14
N ARG A 112 -27.52 -12.69 13.88
CA ARG A 112 -28.40 -11.59 13.42
C ARG A 112 -27.83 -10.90 12.15
N TYR A 113 -26.53 -10.68 12.08
CA TYR A 113 -25.92 -10.07 10.91
C TYR A 113 -25.83 -11.04 9.74
N ARG A 114 -25.65 -12.34 10.00
CA ARG A 114 -25.79 -13.39 8.98
C ARG A 114 -27.16 -13.33 8.31
N GLU A 115 -28.23 -13.25 9.11
CA GLU A 115 -29.59 -13.13 8.57
C GLU A 115 -29.77 -11.85 7.74
N ARG A 116 -29.28 -10.72 8.24
CA ARG A 116 -29.30 -9.46 7.46
C ARG A 116 -28.57 -9.57 6.12
N LEU A 117 -27.43 -10.24 6.10
CA LEU A 117 -26.69 -10.48 4.86
C LEU A 117 -27.47 -11.35 3.89
N ASN A 118 -28.06 -12.45 4.38
CA ASN A 118 -28.89 -13.34 3.55
C ASN A 118 -30.04 -12.59 2.92
N VAL A 119 -30.82 -11.86 3.70
CA VAL A 119 -31.93 -11.03 3.20
C VAL A 119 -31.43 -9.99 2.18
N TYR A 120 -30.28 -9.36 2.44
CA TYR A 120 -29.71 -8.40 1.51
C TYR A 120 -29.31 -9.03 0.17
N LEU A 121 -28.67 -10.21 0.20
CA LEU A 121 -28.26 -10.93 -1.00
C LEU A 121 -29.47 -11.47 -1.78
N GLU A 122 -30.48 -11.99 -1.10
CA GLU A 122 -31.74 -12.44 -1.70
C GLU A 122 -32.49 -11.27 -2.37
N THR A 123 -32.58 -10.13 -1.71
CA THR A 123 -33.22 -8.92 -2.27
C THR A 123 -32.54 -8.45 -3.55
N ASN A 124 -31.22 -8.63 -3.65
CA ASN A 124 -30.44 -8.22 -4.82
C ASN A 124 -30.10 -9.39 -5.77
N GLN A 125 -30.71 -10.57 -5.59
CA GLN A 125 -30.32 -11.80 -6.27
C GLN A 125 -30.32 -11.69 -7.79
N GLU A 126 -31.36 -11.08 -8.38
CA GLU A 126 -31.46 -10.90 -9.83
C GLU A 126 -30.30 -10.03 -10.37
N ALA A 127 -30.09 -8.87 -9.77
CA ALA A 127 -29.04 -7.95 -10.19
C ALA A 127 -27.63 -8.52 -9.97
N LEU A 128 -27.41 -9.27 -8.89
CA LEU A 128 -26.14 -9.97 -8.62
C LEU A 128 -25.91 -11.11 -9.62
N SER A 129 -26.95 -11.86 -9.98
CA SER A 129 -26.85 -12.93 -10.98
C SER A 129 -26.49 -12.38 -12.36
N GLU A 130 -27.13 -11.28 -12.78
CA GLU A 130 -26.78 -10.58 -14.02
C GLU A 130 -25.33 -10.07 -13.98
N TYR A 131 -24.93 -9.44 -12.88
CA TYR A 131 -23.56 -8.96 -12.68
C TYR A 131 -22.52 -10.08 -12.82
N PHE A 132 -22.73 -11.23 -12.17
CA PHE A 132 -21.78 -12.34 -12.25
C PHE A 132 -21.75 -12.97 -13.65
N LEU A 133 -22.89 -13.02 -14.37
CA LEU A 133 -22.93 -13.47 -15.76
C LEU A 133 -22.14 -12.51 -16.68
N GLU A 134 -22.30 -11.21 -16.51
CA GLU A 134 -21.53 -10.21 -17.24
C GLU A 134 -20.03 -10.30 -16.93
N LEU A 135 -19.69 -10.55 -15.67
CA LEU A 135 -18.29 -10.74 -15.23
C LEU A 135 -17.66 -11.97 -15.89
N GLU A 136 -18.37 -13.08 -15.99
CA GLU A 136 -17.88 -14.26 -16.70
C GLU A 136 -17.65 -13.99 -18.19
N ARG A 137 -18.54 -13.24 -18.83
CA ARG A 137 -18.38 -12.81 -20.23
C ARG A 137 -17.13 -11.93 -20.39
N LEU A 138 -16.90 -11.00 -19.48
CA LEU A 138 -15.70 -10.18 -19.46
C LEU A 138 -14.41 -11.03 -19.29
N GLU A 139 -14.41 -11.99 -18.36
CA GLU A 139 -13.27 -12.87 -18.13
C GLU A 139 -12.96 -13.77 -19.34
N LYS A 140 -13.99 -14.23 -20.04
CA LYS A 140 -13.82 -14.95 -21.31
C LYS A 140 -13.20 -14.05 -22.37
N ALA A 141 -13.72 -12.82 -22.51
CA ALA A 141 -13.19 -11.85 -23.47
C ALA A 141 -11.72 -11.49 -23.23
N LYS A 142 -11.29 -11.42 -21.98
CA LYS A 142 -9.90 -11.18 -21.59
C LYS A 142 -8.94 -12.33 -21.99
N LYS A 143 -9.45 -13.52 -22.17
CA LYS A 143 -8.65 -14.72 -22.57
C LYS A 143 -8.60 -14.92 -24.08
N GLU A 144 -9.44 -14.23 -24.85
CA GLU A 144 -9.48 -14.36 -26.32
C GLU A 144 -8.20 -13.82 -26.96
N PRO A 145 -7.71 -14.43 -28.06
CA PRO A 145 -6.53 -13.95 -28.79
C PRO A 145 -6.67 -12.51 -29.32
N MET A 146 -7.92 -12.11 -29.66
CA MET A 146 -8.22 -10.78 -30.18
C MET A 146 -8.31 -9.67 -29.11
N ARG A 147 -8.02 -9.93 -27.84
CA ARG A 147 -8.08 -8.94 -26.75
C ARG A 147 -7.20 -7.72 -26.98
N GLU A 148 -6.12 -7.86 -27.74
CA GLU A 148 -5.15 -6.79 -28.02
C GLU A 148 -5.58 -5.88 -29.17
N VAL A 149 -6.62 -6.25 -29.94
CA VAL A 149 -7.19 -5.39 -30.99
C VAL A 149 -7.76 -4.14 -30.31
N PRO A 150 -7.42 -2.90 -30.81
CA PRO A 150 -7.77 -1.66 -30.12
C PRO A 150 -9.24 -1.57 -29.69
N PHE A 151 -10.17 -1.83 -30.57
CA PHE A 151 -11.60 -1.81 -30.25
C PHE A 151 -11.99 -2.80 -29.12
N ARG A 152 -11.43 -4.01 -29.17
CA ARG A 152 -11.73 -5.04 -28.17
C ARG A 152 -11.12 -4.69 -26.80
N ARG A 153 -9.89 -4.18 -26.80
CA ARG A 153 -9.21 -3.71 -25.60
C ARG A 153 -9.98 -2.59 -24.92
N ASP A 154 -10.42 -1.60 -25.70
CA ASP A 154 -11.17 -0.45 -25.17
C ASP A 154 -12.54 -0.88 -24.64
N TRP A 155 -13.22 -1.82 -25.31
CA TRP A 155 -14.43 -2.43 -24.81
C TRP A 155 -14.22 -3.18 -23.48
N ILE A 156 -13.15 -4.00 -23.36
CA ILE A 156 -12.79 -4.71 -22.12
C ILE A 156 -12.55 -3.71 -20.99
N ALA A 157 -11.82 -2.65 -21.22
CA ALA A 157 -11.51 -1.62 -20.21
C ALA A 157 -12.78 -0.88 -19.76
N SER A 158 -13.64 -0.51 -20.71
CA SER A 158 -14.93 0.15 -20.42
C SER A 158 -15.85 -0.77 -19.61
N LYS A 159 -15.98 -2.03 -20.04
CA LYS A 159 -16.84 -3.02 -19.35
C LYS A 159 -16.32 -3.34 -17.94
N GLU A 160 -15.01 -3.44 -17.77
CA GLU A 160 -14.41 -3.60 -16.42
C GLU A 160 -14.74 -2.42 -15.51
N THR A 161 -14.70 -1.21 -16.03
CA THR A 161 -15.03 0.00 -15.27
C THR A 161 -16.52 0.05 -14.91
N GLU A 162 -17.41 -0.31 -15.85
CA GLU A 162 -18.86 -0.40 -15.61
C GLU A 162 -19.17 -1.41 -14.50
N LEU A 163 -18.65 -2.63 -14.61
CA LEU A 163 -18.88 -3.68 -13.62
C LEU A 163 -18.36 -3.31 -12.24
N ARG A 164 -17.20 -2.63 -12.18
CA ARG A 164 -16.69 -2.12 -10.92
C ARG A 164 -17.61 -1.08 -10.30
N GLY A 165 -18.20 -0.20 -11.13
CA GLY A 165 -19.18 0.78 -10.68
C GLY A 165 -20.43 0.11 -10.09
N LYS A 166 -20.99 -0.89 -10.81
CA LYS A 166 -22.15 -1.69 -10.33
C LYS A 166 -21.85 -2.36 -8.98
N MET A 167 -20.71 -3.03 -8.88
CA MET A 167 -20.28 -3.73 -7.65
C MET A 167 -20.09 -2.79 -6.46
N GLY A 168 -19.62 -1.57 -6.69
CA GLY A 168 -19.18 -0.65 -5.65
C GLY A 168 -20.24 -0.36 -4.59
N GLY A 169 -21.50 -0.25 -4.98
CA GLY A 169 -22.65 -0.07 -4.08
C GLY A 169 -22.82 -1.25 -3.15
N TRP A 170 -22.95 -2.46 -3.69
CA TRP A 170 -23.18 -3.68 -2.91
C TRP A 170 -22.05 -3.99 -1.94
N VAL A 171 -20.81 -3.83 -2.40
CA VAL A 171 -19.61 -4.03 -1.57
C VAL A 171 -19.55 -3.03 -0.41
N LYS A 172 -19.96 -1.78 -0.65
CA LYS A 172 -20.06 -0.75 0.38
C LYS A 172 -21.11 -1.11 1.43
N ASP A 173 -22.27 -1.61 0.99
CA ASP A 173 -23.35 -1.98 1.89
C ASP A 173 -22.95 -3.16 2.78
N VAL A 174 -22.35 -4.22 2.20
CA VAL A 174 -21.81 -5.36 2.96
C VAL A 174 -20.70 -4.91 3.91
N GLY A 175 -19.83 -3.98 3.47
CA GLY A 175 -18.82 -3.36 4.34
C GLY A 175 -19.42 -2.57 5.51
N THR A 176 -20.58 -1.93 5.30
CA THR A 176 -21.31 -1.24 6.36
C THR A 176 -21.87 -2.23 7.38
N LEU A 177 -22.41 -3.36 6.94
CA LEU A 177 -22.84 -4.44 7.83
C LEU A 177 -21.68 -4.96 8.68
N ASP A 178 -20.52 -5.18 8.08
CA ASP A 178 -19.31 -5.61 8.80
C ASP A 178 -18.89 -4.62 9.89
N GLN A 179 -18.87 -3.33 9.57
CA GLN A 179 -18.51 -2.29 10.55
C GLN A 179 -19.53 -2.15 11.67
N GLN A 180 -20.82 -2.32 11.36
CA GLN A 180 -21.89 -2.31 12.36
C GLN A 180 -21.81 -3.51 13.29
N LEU A 181 -21.57 -4.72 12.74
CA LEU A 181 -21.33 -5.93 13.52
C LEU A 181 -20.19 -5.72 14.53
N GLN A 182 -19.04 -5.22 14.08
CA GLN A 182 -17.91 -4.96 14.96
C GLN A 182 -18.26 -3.95 16.06
N THR A 183 -19.09 -2.94 15.75
CA THR A 183 -19.57 -1.96 16.73
C THR A 183 -20.48 -2.61 17.76
N ASP A 184 -21.47 -3.40 17.32
CA ASP A 184 -22.44 -4.06 18.18
C ASP A 184 -21.78 -5.10 19.09
N VAL A 185 -20.80 -5.87 18.57
CA VAL A 185 -20.02 -6.79 19.40
C VAL A 185 -19.18 -6.04 20.43
N ALA A 186 -18.51 -4.95 20.03
CA ALA A 186 -17.72 -4.14 20.96
C ALA A 186 -18.59 -3.46 22.03
N ALA A 187 -19.86 -3.16 21.74
CA ALA A 187 -20.80 -2.58 22.68
C ALA A 187 -21.15 -3.50 23.86
N LEU A 188 -20.95 -4.82 23.72
CA LEU A 188 -21.16 -5.79 24.79
C LEU A 188 -20.13 -5.67 25.93
N ALA A 189 -19.02 -4.97 25.71
CA ALA A 189 -18.01 -4.74 26.71
C ALA A 189 -18.54 -3.88 27.87
N THR A 190 -18.30 -4.30 29.11
CA THR A 190 -18.60 -3.53 30.30
C THR A 190 -17.74 -2.26 30.39
N GLU A 191 -18.12 -1.32 31.22
CA GLU A 191 -17.35 -0.08 31.40
C GLU A 191 -15.92 -0.35 31.86
N ALA A 192 -15.71 -1.29 32.75
CA ALA A 192 -14.40 -1.71 33.22
C ALA A 192 -13.54 -2.32 32.04
N GLN A 193 -14.16 -3.12 31.18
CA GLN A 193 -13.48 -3.71 30.03
C GLN A 193 -13.12 -2.66 28.96
N ARG A 194 -13.95 -1.61 28.79
CA ARG A 194 -13.66 -0.48 27.88
C ARG A 194 -12.45 0.34 28.33
N GLY A 195 -12.06 0.26 29.59
CA GLY A 195 -10.81 0.83 30.10
C GLY A 195 -9.55 0.29 29.40
N ARG A 196 -9.63 -0.83 28.68
CA ARG A 196 -8.54 -1.36 27.82
C ARG A 196 -8.33 -0.58 26.53
N GLY A 197 -9.15 0.43 26.29
CA GLY A 197 -9.11 1.24 25.06
C GLY A 197 -10.06 0.76 23.98
N ALA A 198 -10.33 1.61 23.00
CA ALA A 198 -11.21 1.27 21.88
C ALA A 198 -10.58 0.21 20.97
N PHE A 199 -11.35 -0.80 20.59
CA PHE A 199 -10.94 -1.76 19.59
C PHE A 199 -10.85 -1.09 18.22
N ALA A 200 -9.70 -1.19 17.56
CA ALA A 200 -9.52 -0.70 16.20
C ALA A 200 -10.27 -1.63 15.22
N LYS A 201 -11.32 -1.10 14.59
CA LYS A 201 -12.09 -1.84 13.58
C LYS A 201 -11.19 -2.35 12.48
N ARG A 202 -11.45 -3.55 12.02
CA ARG A 202 -10.67 -4.22 10.97
C ARG A 202 -11.49 -4.31 9.70
N ASP A 203 -10.84 -4.03 8.59
CA ASP A 203 -11.34 -4.32 7.25
C ASP A 203 -10.55 -5.52 6.71
N ALA A 204 -11.25 -6.66 6.53
CA ALA A 204 -10.64 -7.89 6.03
C ALA A 204 -10.15 -7.76 4.57
N TRP A 205 -10.67 -6.76 3.85
CA TRP A 205 -10.37 -6.51 2.43
C TRP A 205 -9.33 -5.40 2.23
N LYS A 206 -8.80 -4.85 3.33
CA LYS A 206 -7.72 -3.87 3.25
C LYS A 206 -6.41 -4.57 2.92
N PRO A 207 -5.75 -4.20 1.81
CA PRO A 207 -4.48 -4.80 1.45
C PRO A 207 -3.42 -4.55 2.52
N TRP A 208 -2.64 -5.58 2.90
CA TRP A 208 -1.53 -5.41 3.85
C TRP A 208 -0.45 -4.44 3.33
N GLN A 209 -0.34 -4.35 2.01
CA GLN A 209 0.56 -3.42 1.32
C GLN A 209 0.27 -1.97 1.67
N ASP A 210 -0.97 -1.60 1.99
CA ASP A 210 -1.31 -0.26 2.45
C ASP A 210 -0.51 0.13 3.70
N THR A 211 -0.33 -0.83 4.61
CA THR A 211 0.50 -0.64 5.80
C THR A 211 1.96 -0.46 5.43
N VAL A 212 2.50 -1.31 4.56
CA VAL A 212 3.89 -1.21 4.08
C VAL A 212 4.14 0.12 3.38
N VAL A 213 3.22 0.56 2.53
CA VAL A 213 3.34 1.85 1.83
C VAL A 213 3.31 3.02 2.82
N LYS A 214 2.39 3.04 3.79
CA LYS A 214 2.30 4.09 4.81
C LYS A 214 3.61 4.24 5.59
N TYR A 215 4.04 3.15 6.23
CA TYR A 215 5.22 3.16 7.09
C TYR A 215 6.52 3.25 6.28
N GLY A 216 6.58 2.59 5.12
CA GLY A 216 7.75 2.59 4.26
C GLY A 216 8.09 3.98 3.73
N ILE A 217 7.10 4.68 3.13
CA ILE A 217 7.31 6.03 2.59
C ILE A 217 7.66 7.01 3.71
N THR A 218 6.93 6.96 4.84
CA THR A 218 7.21 7.83 5.98
C THR A 218 8.60 7.54 6.56
N GLY A 219 8.96 6.27 6.69
CA GLY A 219 10.29 5.84 7.18
C GLY A 219 11.41 6.29 6.27
N ILE A 220 11.28 6.14 4.95
CA ILE A 220 12.24 6.66 3.96
C ILE A 220 12.42 8.17 4.16
N GLY A 221 11.32 8.93 4.29
CA GLY A 221 11.37 10.36 4.53
C GLY A 221 12.13 10.73 5.79
N VAL A 222 11.82 10.08 6.92
CA VAL A 222 12.51 10.30 8.21
C VAL A 222 14.00 9.98 8.10
N LEU A 223 14.37 8.85 7.53
CA LEU A 223 15.75 8.42 7.36
C LEU A 223 16.56 9.40 6.49
N LEU A 224 15.96 9.90 5.41
CA LEU A 224 16.59 10.91 4.56
C LEU A 224 16.74 12.25 5.29
N ILE A 225 15.74 12.71 6.05
CA ILE A 225 15.84 13.95 6.84
C ILE A 225 16.98 13.84 7.86
N LEU A 226 17.01 12.76 8.62
CA LEU A 226 18.06 12.52 9.63
C LEU A 226 19.42 12.26 9.01
N GLY A 227 19.50 11.92 7.74
CA GLY A 227 20.73 11.46 7.10
C GLY A 227 21.25 10.16 7.71
N LEU A 228 20.33 9.26 8.09
CA LEU A 228 20.59 7.96 8.69
C LEU A 228 20.26 6.86 7.69
N PHE A 229 21.16 5.91 7.47
CA PHE A 229 21.02 4.90 6.42
C PHE A 229 20.61 5.51 5.07
N THR A 230 21.23 6.64 4.73
CA THR A 230 20.84 7.47 3.57
C THR A 230 20.85 6.67 2.27
N ARG A 231 21.86 5.82 2.03
CA ARG A 231 21.93 4.98 0.83
C ARG A 231 20.78 3.97 0.75
N PRO A 232 20.55 3.09 1.75
CA PRO A 232 19.39 2.20 1.77
C PRO A 232 18.05 2.94 1.64
N ALA A 233 17.88 4.07 2.32
CA ALA A 233 16.67 4.88 2.23
C ALA A 233 16.44 5.43 0.82
N ALA A 234 17.49 5.95 0.17
CA ALA A 234 17.41 6.43 -1.20
C ALA A 234 17.06 5.30 -2.19
N PHE A 235 17.69 4.11 -2.06
CA PHE A 235 17.33 2.94 -2.88
C PHE A 235 15.90 2.48 -2.62
N GLY A 236 15.43 2.48 -1.37
CA GLY A 236 14.04 2.19 -1.03
C GLY A 236 13.06 3.16 -1.72
N GLY A 237 13.38 4.46 -1.73
CA GLY A 237 12.63 5.48 -2.45
C GLY A 237 12.60 5.25 -3.96
N ILE A 238 13.74 4.91 -4.56
CA ILE A 238 13.84 4.58 -5.99
C ILE A 238 12.95 3.38 -6.33
N LEU A 239 13.05 2.28 -5.57
CA LEU A 239 12.25 1.09 -5.81
C LEU A 239 10.75 1.38 -5.66
N PHE A 240 10.37 2.20 -4.68
CA PHE A 240 8.99 2.62 -4.52
C PHE A 240 8.50 3.41 -5.74
N LEU A 241 9.25 4.43 -6.19
CA LEU A 241 8.87 5.23 -7.37
C LEU A 241 8.84 4.40 -8.65
N LEU A 242 9.78 3.48 -8.84
CA LEU A 242 9.74 2.53 -9.96
C LEU A 242 8.49 1.64 -9.91
N SER A 243 8.06 1.19 -8.73
CA SER A 243 6.81 0.43 -8.59
C SER A 243 5.60 1.26 -8.98
N VAL A 244 5.60 2.57 -8.69
CA VAL A 244 4.54 3.50 -9.10
C VAL A 244 4.55 3.69 -10.62
N ILE A 245 5.70 3.97 -11.25
CA ILE A 245 5.84 4.11 -12.70
C ILE A 245 5.38 2.83 -13.42
N SER A 246 5.67 1.66 -12.86
CA SER A 246 5.31 0.38 -13.48
C SER A 246 3.80 0.12 -13.53
N THR A 247 2.99 0.84 -12.76
CA THR A 247 1.52 0.76 -12.86
C THR A 247 1.00 1.45 -14.13
N GLN A 248 1.69 2.49 -14.62
CA GLN A 248 1.33 3.23 -15.83
C GLN A 248 2.60 3.62 -16.61
N PRO A 249 3.27 2.68 -17.29
CA PRO A 249 4.49 2.96 -18.05
C PRO A 249 4.23 3.99 -19.16
N PRO A 250 5.16 4.93 -19.42
CA PRO A 250 4.92 6.07 -20.32
C PRO A 250 4.75 5.69 -21.80
N TRP A 251 5.14 4.47 -22.20
CA TRP A 251 4.96 3.94 -23.54
C TRP A 251 3.61 3.25 -23.78
N VAL A 252 2.78 3.15 -22.74
CA VAL A 252 1.46 2.54 -22.84
C VAL A 252 0.46 3.57 -23.31
N TYR A 253 -0.41 3.17 -24.25
CA TYR A 253 -1.50 4.01 -24.72
C TYR A 253 -2.39 4.49 -23.56
N ASP A 254 -2.74 5.78 -23.56
CA ASP A 254 -3.57 6.43 -22.55
C ASP A 254 -2.99 6.38 -21.13
N ALA A 255 -1.65 6.23 -20.98
CA ALA A 255 -0.99 6.41 -19.69
C ALA A 255 -0.87 7.89 -19.35
N ASP A 256 -1.04 8.24 -18.06
CA ASP A 256 -0.77 9.59 -17.58
C ASP A 256 0.75 9.80 -17.46
N THR A 257 1.32 10.47 -18.48
CA THR A 257 2.76 10.71 -18.55
C THR A 257 3.24 11.85 -17.65
N GLN A 258 2.34 12.69 -17.13
CA GLN A 258 2.72 13.83 -16.30
C GLN A 258 3.39 13.35 -15.00
N TYR A 259 2.82 12.36 -14.34
CA TYR A 259 3.39 11.76 -13.13
C TYR A 259 4.73 11.09 -13.38
N PHE A 260 4.92 10.49 -14.57
CA PHE A 260 6.18 9.85 -14.94
C PHE A 260 7.38 10.81 -14.86
N TYR A 261 7.25 12.00 -15.43
CA TYR A 261 8.35 12.98 -15.45
C TYR A 261 8.72 13.47 -14.04
N TYR A 262 7.74 13.73 -13.17
CA TYR A 262 8.01 14.11 -11.78
C TYR A 262 8.74 13.00 -11.03
N GLN A 263 8.28 11.78 -11.15
CA GLN A 263 8.89 10.64 -10.47
C GLN A 263 10.30 10.33 -11.02
N MET A 264 10.53 10.51 -12.31
CA MET A 264 11.85 10.33 -12.91
C MET A 264 12.87 11.33 -12.36
N VAL A 265 12.49 12.60 -12.22
CA VAL A 265 13.34 13.62 -11.60
C VAL A 265 13.68 13.25 -10.16
N GLU A 266 12.70 12.77 -9.40
CA GLU A 266 12.93 12.31 -8.01
C GLU A 266 13.86 11.10 -7.95
N ILE A 267 13.71 10.13 -8.85
CA ILE A 267 14.61 8.96 -8.95
C ILE A 267 16.04 9.42 -9.24
N LEU A 268 16.24 10.32 -10.19
CA LEU A 268 17.57 10.86 -10.50
C LEU A 268 18.18 11.60 -9.32
N ALA A 269 17.38 12.39 -8.61
CA ALA A 269 17.80 13.10 -7.40
C ALA A 269 18.19 12.13 -6.26
N LEU A 270 17.40 11.05 -6.05
CA LEU A 270 17.72 9.99 -5.10
C LEU A 270 18.99 9.23 -5.48
N LEU A 271 19.22 8.97 -6.78
CA LEU A 271 20.47 8.38 -7.27
C LEU A 271 21.69 9.26 -6.93
N VAL A 272 21.59 10.58 -7.10
CA VAL A 272 22.64 11.52 -6.70
C VAL A 272 22.89 11.43 -5.20
N VAL A 273 21.85 11.45 -4.37
CA VAL A 273 21.96 11.33 -2.90
C VAL A 273 22.61 10.00 -2.49
N ALA A 274 22.26 8.89 -3.15
CA ALA A 274 22.84 7.57 -2.88
C ALA A 274 24.31 7.49 -3.31
N ALA A 275 24.63 7.96 -4.52
CA ALA A 275 25.99 7.91 -5.09
C ALA A 275 26.98 8.75 -4.28
N THR A 276 26.58 9.96 -3.87
CA THR A 276 27.42 10.89 -3.11
C THR A 276 27.50 10.57 -1.62
N ALA A 277 26.73 9.57 -1.12
CA ALA A 277 26.60 9.28 0.31
C ALA A 277 26.30 10.57 1.13
N ALA A 278 25.31 11.36 0.65
CA ALA A 278 24.99 12.68 1.19
C ALA A 278 24.68 12.69 2.72
N GLY A 279 24.38 11.54 3.33
CA GLY A 279 24.23 11.38 4.78
C GLY A 279 25.53 11.56 5.59
N ARG A 280 26.68 11.42 4.94
CA ARG A 280 27.99 11.70 5.56
C ARG A 280 28.28 13.19 5.70
N PHE A 281 27.52 14.03 5.01
CA PHE A 281 27.58 15.49 5.13
C PHE A 281 26.39 15.95 5.98
N ALA A 282 26.63 16.44 7.19
CA ALA A 282 25.60 16.94 8.12
C ALA A 282 24.42 15.96 8.36
N GLY A 283 24.71 14.65 8.49
CA GLY A 283 23.72 13.60 8.80
C GLY A 283 24.26 12.64 9.86
N LEU A 284 23.35 11.78 10.41
CA LEU A 284 23.72 10.77 11.41
C LEU A 284 24.64 9.68 10.84
N ASP A 285 24.68 9.47 9.52
CA ASP A 285 25.65 8.58 8.88
C ASP A 285 27.11 9.01 9.13
N PHE A 286 27.35 10.31 9.32
CA PHE A 286 28.69 10.82 9.72
C PHE A 286 29.11 10.28 11.09
N VAL A 287 28.19 10.31 12.06
CA VAL A 287 28.46 9.82 13.43
C VAL A 287 28.64 8.31 13.41
N LEU A 288 27.77 7.57 12.71
CA LEU A 288 27.90 6.11 12.59
C LEU A 288 29.21 5.70 11.92
N HIS A 289 29.63 6.40 10.87
CA HIS A 289 30.88 6.11 10.19
C HIS A 289 32.07 6.37 11.11
N GLY A 290 32.06 7.47 11.89
CA GLY A 290 33.06 7.76 12.87
C GLY A 290 33.18 6.72 14.00
N LEU A 291 32.03 6.20 14.47
CA LEU A 291 32.02 5.12 15.46
C LEU A 291 32.54 3.80 14.87
N TRP A 292 32.11 3.45 13.66
CA TRP A 292 32.54 2.23 12.97
C TRP A 292 34.06 2.21 12.73
N THR A 293 34.64 3.32 12.25
CA THR A 293 36.07 3.42 12.01
C THR A 293 36.88 3.31 13.29
N ARG A 294 36.36 3.81 14.43
CA ARG A 294 37.05 3.69 15.74
C ARG A 294 37.00 2.26 16.31
N CYS A 295 35.89 1.53 16.08
CA CYS A 295 35.72 0.19 16.62
C CYS A 295 36.38 -0.91 15.77
N CYS A 296 36.45 -0.72 14.45
CA CYS A 296 36.84 -1.76 13.51
C CYS A 296 38.15 -1.50 12.77
N SER A 297 38.83 -0.38 13.00
CA SER A 297 40.21 -0.18 12.49
C SER A 297 41.15 -1.11 13.24
N PRO A 298 41.89 -2.01 12.54
CA PRO A 298 42.97 -2.75 13.17
C PRO A 298 43.98 -1.74 13.68
N LYS A 299 44.35 -1.81 14.99
CA LYS A 299 45.48 -1.09 15.54
C LYS A 299 46.70 -1.43 14.67
N GLN A 300 47.15 -0.47 13.87
CA GLN A 300 48.48 -0.59 13.28
C GLN A 300 49.46 -0.78 14.43
N ALA A 301 50.02 -2.00 14.54
CA ALA A 301 51.12 -2.29 15.43
C ALA A 301 52.26 -1.35 14.99
N GLN A 302 52.57 -0.37 15.84
CA GLN A 302 53.78 0.40 15.71
C GLN A 302 54.94 -0.58 15.98
N ALA A 303 55.66 -0.93 14.91
CA ALA A 303 56.96 -1.57 14.99
C ALA A 303 58.05 -0.49 14.87
#